data_edb663b49b3f8183fcb0da60a4dbf144
#
_entry.id   edb663b49b3f8183fcb0da60a4dbf144
#
_cell.length_a   1.000
_cell.length_b   1.000
_cell.length_c   1.000
_cell.angle_alpha   90.00
_cell.angle_beta   90.00
_cell.angle_gamma   90.00
#
_symmetry.space_group_name_H-M   'P 1'
#
loop_
_entity.id
_entity.type
_entity.pdbx_description
1 polymer ?
#
loop_
_entity_poly.entity_id
_entity_poly.type
_entity_poly.pdbx_seq_one_letter_code
_entity_poly.pdbx_strand_id
1 'polypeptide(L)'
;AGRSTRGHRFLAPDSFDLADASDYEARMAAAHVIVDIAAKKQRMHQALVAAAKAAGGELLPDDFLLEECTSLVEEAFVVPGTIAEQFLDLPDAVIVSVMRDHQRYFAVRKADGTLLPTYLNVVNTALAPDKIAKGNDRVLRARLADAQFFVREDRKIQLGSRIARLDQVTFQAKLGSVGAKIRRVDQLARALAPAAGVSVELASQVALLCKMDLDALIVF
;
A
#
# COMPACT_ATOMS: atom_id res chain seq x y z
N ALA A 1 -39.47 7.83 7.79
CA ALA A 1 -38.35 6.95 8.10
C ALA A 1 -38.77 5.98 9.21
N GLY A 2 -38.41 4.70 9.08
CA GLY A 2 -38.72 3.69 10.08
C GLY A 2 -37.73 3.76 11.26
N ARG A 3 -38.06 3.05 12.33
CA ARG A 3 -37.18 2.89 13.50
C ARG A 3 -36.36 1.59 13.44
N SER A 4 -36.68 0.69 12.51
CA SER A 4 -36.00 -0.61 12.39
C SER A 4 -34.70 -0.50 11.61
N THR A 5 -33.65 -1.09 12.12
CA THR A 5 -32.33 -1.16 11.49
C THR A 5 -31.69 -2.54 11.67
N ARG A 6 -30.49 -2.74 11.13
CA ARG A 6 -29.69 -3.97 11.29
C ARG A 6 -28.27 -3.60 11.69
N GLY A 7 -27.63 -4.50 12.39
CA GLY A 7 -26.21 -4.41 12.71
C GLY A 7 -25.32 -5.03 11.64
N HIS A 8 -24.16 -5.44 12.06
CA HIS A 8 -23.15 -6.11 11.22
C HIS A 8 -23.74 -7.39 10.59
N ARG A 9 -23.56 -7.54 9.28
CA ARG A 9 -24.19 -8.59 8.47
C ARG A 9 -24.01 -10.01 9.00
N PHE A 10 -22.85 -10.31 9.59
CA PHE A 10 -22.50 -11.66 10.07
C PHE A 10 -22.50 -11.78 11.60
N LEU A 11 -22.20 -10.70 12.33
CA LEU A 11 -22.06 -10.71 13.79
C LEU A 11 -23.39 -10.37 14.50
N ALA A 12 -24.23 -9.56 13.85
CA ALA A 12 -25.55 -9.16 14.34
C ALA A 12 -26.55 -9.01 13.17
N PRO A 13 -26.94 -10.13 12.51
CA PRO A 13 -27.72 -10.09 11.27
C PRO A 13 -29.19 -9.72 11.48
N ASP A 14 -29.70 -9.87 12.69
CA ASP A 14 -31.10 -9.64 13.00
C ASP A 14 -31.45 -8.15 13.01
N SER A 15 -32.68 -7.83 12.57
CA SER A 15 -33.20 -6.48 12.68
C SER A 15 -33.62 -6.16 14.12
N PHE A 16 -33.41 -4.91 14.52
CA PHE A 16 -33.85 -4.40 15.82
C PHE A 16 -34.41 -2.99 15.69
N ASP A 17 -35.26 -2.60 16.63
CA ASP A 17 -35.85 -1.29 16.65
C ASP A 17 -35.07 -0.34 17.58
N LEU A 18 -34.96 0.91 17.15
CA LEU A 18 -34.45 2.01 17.95
C LEU A 18 -35.59 2.62 18.75
N ALA A 19 -35.40 2.81 20.04
CA ALA A 19 -36.36 3.50 20.87
C ALA A 19 -36.39 5.01 20.54
N ASP A 20 -35.20 5.59 20.34
CA ASP A 20 -34.99 6.99 20.03
C ASP A 20 -33.77 7.18 19.13
N ALA A 21 -33.63 8.37 18.52
CA ALA A 21 -32.46 8.73 17.71
C ALA A 21 -31.16 8.81 18.53
N SER A 22 -31.25 9.14 19.83
CA SER A 22 -30.12 9.17 20.73
C SER A 22 -29.53 7.78 21.03
N ASP A 23 -30.31 6.72 20.84
CA ASP A 23 -29.86 5.32 21.05
C ASP A 23 -29.02 4.81 19.87
N TYR A 24 -29.04 5.51 18.71
CA TYR A 24 -28.52 4.97 17.47
C TYR A 24 -27.07 4.50 17.55
N GLU A 25 -26.16 5.36 17.99
CA GLU A 25 -24.74 5.02 18.05
C GLU A 25 -24.45 3.86 19.01
N ALA A 26 -25.05 3.90 20.20
CA ALA A 26 -24.86 2.85 21.20
C ALA A 26 -25.41 1.50 20.72
N ARG A 27 -26.59 1.51 20.09
CA ARG A 27 -27.22 0.28 19.56
C ARG A 27 -26.46 -0.26 18.36
N MET A 28 -25.96 0.60 17.47
CA MET A 28 -25.14 0.19 16.35
C MET A 28 -23.79 -0.37 16.82
N ALA A 29 -23.13 0.26 17.78
CA ALA A 29 -21.89 -0.25 18.37
C ALA A 29 -22.08 -1.63 19.05
N ALA A 30 -23.20 -1.82 19.78
CA ALA A 30 -23.56 -3.12 20.36
C ALA A 30 -23.87 -4.19 19.29
N ALA A 31 -24.24 -3.76 18.09
CA ALA A 31 -24.49 -4.59 16.92
C ALA A 31 -23.30 -4.65 15.94
N HIS A 32 -22.08 -4.39 16.42
CA HIS A 32 -20.82 -4.44 15.67
C HIS A 32 -20.74 -3.48 14.47
N VAL A 33 -21.32 -2.29 14.59
CA VAL A 33 -21.18 -1.20 13.62
C VAL A 33 -20.74 0.07 14.33
N ILE A 34 -19.50 0.45 14.13
CA ILE A 34 -18.94 1.69 14.71
C ILE A 34 -19.27 2.84 13.76
N VAL A 35 -20.22 3.68 14.13
CA VAL A 35 -20.73 4.77 13.29
C VAL A 35 -19.77 5.95 13.26
N ASP A 36 -19.19 6.32 14.41
CA ASP A 36 -18.19 7.37 14.50
C ASP A 36 -16.90 6.95 13.81
N ILE A 37 -16.57 7.62 12.70
CA ILE A 37 -15.40 7.33 11.88
C ILE A 37 -14.10 7.56 12.64
N ALA A 38 -14.03 8.61 13.47
CA ALA A 38 -12.83 8.92 14.25
C ALA A 38 -12.58 7.85 15.33
N ALA A 39 -13.62 7.45 16.05
CA ALA A 39 -13.56 6.36 17.03
C ALA A 39 -13.19 5.03 16.36
N LYS A 40 -13.76 4.73 15.18
CA LYS A 40 -13.44 3.52 14.41
C LYS A 40 -11.97 3.50 13.98
N LYS A 41 -11.47 4.61 13.42
CA LYS A 41 -10.06 4.78 13.02
C LYS A 41 -9.11 4.60 14.20
N GLN A 42 -9.42 5.20 15.34
CA GLN A 42 -8.62 5.07 16.56
C GLN A 42 -8.57 3.62 17.05
N ARG A 43 -9.71 2.91 17.12
CA ARG A 43 -9.77 1.50 17.52
C ARG A 43 -8.98 0.62 16.55
N MET A 44 -9.13 0.83 15.24
CA MET A 44 -8.37 0.12 14.22
C MET A 44 -6.87 0.31 14.38
N HIS A 45 -6.41 1.56 14.56
CA HIS A 45 -5.00 1.86 14.79
C HIS A 45 -4.46 1.16 16.04
N GLN A 46 -5.21 1.22 17.16
CA GLN A 46 -4.82 0.53 18.40
C GLN A 46 -4.72 -0.99 18.21
N ALA A 47 -5.67 -1.60 17.49
CA ALA A 47 -5.65 -3.02 17.18
C ALA A 47 -4.45 -3.41 16.30
N LEU A 48 -4.12 -2.61 15.29
CA LEU A 48 -2.95 -2.79 14.42
C LEU A 48 -1.64 -2.70 15.21
N VAL A 49 -1.49 -1.68 16.07
CA VAL A 49 -0.30 -1.52 16.93
C VAL A 49 -0.17 -2.70 17.89
N ALA A 50 -1.25 -3.14 18.52
CA ALA A 50 -1.24 -4.30 19.41
C ALA A 50 -0.84 -5.59 18.66
N ALA A 51 -1.37 -5.81 17.45
CA ALA A 51 -1.03 -6.96 16.62
C ALA A 51 0.42 -6.92 16.14
N ALA A 52 0.94 -5.76 15.74
CA ALA A 52 2.35 -5.59 15.37
C ALA A 52 3.29 -5.94 16.55
N LYS A 53 2.97 -5.44 17.75
CA LYS A 53 3.71 -5.75 18.97
C LYS A 53 3.66 -7.26 19.31
N ALA A 54 2.50 -7.89 19.16
CA ALA A 54 2.35 -9.32 19.38
C ALA A 54 3.17 -10.16 18.36
N ALA A 55 3.37 -9.63 17.14
CA ALA A 55 4.24 -10.24 16.13
C ALA A 55 5.75 -9.97 16.38
N GLY A 56 6.12 -9.23 17.43
CA GLY A 56 7.50 -8.92 17.78
C GLY A 56 8.09 -7.72 17.03
N GLY A 57 7.26 -6.81 16.54
CA GLY A 57 7.70 -5.62 15.81
C GLY A 57 6.84 -4.39 16.07
N GLU A 58 6.99 -3.42 15.20
CA GLU A 58 6.27 -2.16 15.20
C GLU A 58 5.50 -1.99 13.88
N LEU A 59 4.32 -1.40 13.95
CA LEU A 59 3.52 -1.06 12.78
C LEU A 59 4.28 -0.04 11.93
N LEU A 60 4.47 -0.32 10.64
CA LEU A 60 4.94 0.69 9.70
C LEU A 60 3.83 1.73 9.50
N PRO A 61 4.06 3.02 9.85
CA PRO A 61 3.04 4.05 9.72
C PRO A 61 2.57 4.22 8.28
N ASP A 62 1.25 4.21 8.07
CA ASP A 62 0.61 4.51 6.78
C ASP A 62 -0.78 5.09 7.03
N ASP A 63 -0.84 6.42 7.16
CA ASP A 63 -2.08 7.14 7.45
C ASP A 63 -3.09 7.05 6.31
N PHE A 64 -2.61 6.98 5.06
CA PHE A 64 -3.47 6.84 3.90
C PHE A 64 -4.16 5.47 3.88
N LEU A 65 -3.41 4.40 4.09
CA LEU A 65 -3.95 3.04 4.16
C LEU A 65 -4.91 2.89 5.36
N LEU A 66 -4.58 3.49 6.50
CA LEU A 66 -5.45 3.50 7.68
C LEU A 66 -6.79 4.18 7.38
N GLU A 67 -6.78 5.33 6.70
CA GLU A 67 -7.99 6.05 6.29
C GLU A 67 -8.84 5.22 5.33
N GLU A 68 -8.20 4.63 4.32
CA GLU A 68 -8.86 3.77 3.35
C GLU A 68 -9.52 2.56 4.03
N CYS A 69 -8.79 1.83 4.86
CA CYS A 69 -9.31 0.66 5.58
C CYS A 69 -10.45 1.01 6.54
N THR A 70 -10.39 2.20 7.17
CA THR A 70 -11.45 2.68 8.08
C THR A 70 -12.80 2.76 7.38
N SER A 71 -12.80 3.11 6.09
CA SER A 71 -14.02 3.23 5.29
C SER A 71 -14.54 1.89 4.76
N LEU A 72 -13.75 0.81 4.83
CA LEU A 72 -14.10 -0.49 4.25
C LEU A 72 -14.76 -1.46 5.23
N VAL A 73 -14.76 -1.17 6.54
CA VAL A 73 -15.28 -2.08 7.57
C VAL A 73 -16.27 -1.39 8.50
N GLU A 74 -17.22 -2.12 9.02
CA GLU A 74 -18.13 -1.68 10.08
C GLU A 74 -17.45 -1.71 11.46
N GLU A 75 -16.73 -2.79 11.76
CA GLU A 75 -15.85 -2.95 12.91
C GLU A 75 -14.54 -3.60 12.45
N ALA A 76 -13.41 -3.13 12.96
CA ALA A 76 -12.11 -3.59 12.54
C ALA A 76 -11.63 -4.79 13.37
N PHE A 77 -11.32 -5.88 12.69
CA PHE A 77 -10.58 -7.02 13.23
C PHE A 77 -9.24 -7.14 12.52
N VAL A 78 -8.17 -7.46 13.24
CA VAL A 78 -6.84 -7.60 12.65
C VAL A 78 -6.48 -9.08 12.58
N VAL A 79 -6.21 -9.56 11.38
CA VAL A 79 -5.75 -10.92 11.13
C VAL A 79 -4.32 -10.86 10.59
N PRO A 80 -3.33 -11.39 11.34
CA PRO A 80 -1.96 -11.47 10.84
C PRO A 80 -1.83 -12.57 9.79
N GLY A 81 -0.93 -12.35 8.84
CA GLY A 81 -0.53 -13.34 7.85
C GLY A 81 0.98 -13.37 7.68
N THR A 82 1.47 -14.25 6.81
CA THR A 82 2.90 -14.54 6.66
C THR A 82 3.39 -14.25 5.26
N ILE A 83 4.52 -13.54 5.16
CA ILE A 83 5.27 -13.38 3.91
C ILE A 83 6.21 -14.59 3.79
N ALA A 84 6.12 -15.32 2.69
CA ALA A 84 6.99 -16.49 2.48
C ALA A 84 8.45 -16.03 2.33
N GLU A 85 9.37 -16.73 3.01
CA GLU A 85 10.79 -16.38 3.13
C GLU A 85 11.47 -16.10 1.80
N GLN A 86 11.11 -16.84 0.76
CA GLN A 86 11.65 -16.68 -0.60
C GLN A 86 11.45 -15.29 -1.23
N PHE A 87 10.56 -14.47 -0.67
CA PHE A 87 10.30 -13.12 -1.17
C PHE A 87 11.01 -12.03 -0.37
N LEU A 88 11.65 -12.37 0.74
CA LEU A 88 12.35 -11.40 1.59
C LEU A 88 13.64 -10.87 0.94
N ASP A 89 14.10 -11.48 -0.16
CA ASP A 89 15.19 -10.97 -0.99
C ASP A 89 14.77 -9.80 -1.89
N LEU A 90 13.46 -9.55 -2.02
CA LEU A 90 12.96 -8.37 -2.73
C LEU A 90 13.25 -7.10 -1.93
N PRO A 91 13.45 -5.95 -2.59
CA PRO A 91 13.51 -4.68 -1.87
C PRO A 91 12.25 -4.47 -1.02
N ASP A 92 12.43 -4.03 0.23
CA ASP A 92 11.31 -3.76 1.15
C ASP A 92 10.21 -2.89 0.51
N ALA A 93 10.62 -1.87 -0.25
CA ALA A 93 9.68 -0.98 -0.93
C ALA A 93 8.75 -1.72 -1.90
N VAL A 94 9.25 -2.75 -2.58
CA VAL A 94 8.46 -3.59 -3.50
C VAL A 94 7.47 -4.45 -2.71
N ILE A 95 7.93 -5.09 -1.61
CA ILE A 95 7.06 -5.92 -0.77
C ILE A 95 5.94 -5.06 -0.17
N VAL A 96 6.30 -3.89 0.39
CA VAL A 96 5.35 -2.96 1.01
C VAL A 96 4.34 -2.44 -0.02
N SER A 97 4.78 -2.04 -1.22
CA SER A 97 3.88 -1.58 -2.29
C SER A 97 2.89 -2.67 -2.70
N VAL A 98 3.36 -3.91 -2.92
CA VAL A 98 2.49 -5.04 -3.27
C VAL A 98 1.45 -5.31 -2.17
N MET A 99 1.84 -5.26 -0.91
CA MET A 99 0.94 -5.45 0.23
C MET A 99 -0.09 -4.33 0.33
N ARG A 100 0.37 -3.10 0.26
CA ARG A 100 -0.43 -1.89 0.42
C ARG A 100 -1.40 -1.67 -0.74
N ASP A 101 -0.86 -1.59 -1.96
CA ASP A 101 -1.59 -1.08 -3.12
C ASP A 101 -2.56 -2.13 -3.70
N HIS A 102 -2.21 -3.42 -3.58
CA HIS A 102 -3.04 -4.49 -4.11
C HIS A 102 -3.93 -5.19 -3.07
N GLN A 103 -3.48 -5.26 -1.81
CA GLN A 103 -4.15 -6.09 -0.80
C GLN A 103 -4.62 -5.32 0.44
N ARG A 104 -4.22 -4.06 0.61
CA ARG A 104 -4.48 -3.23 1.80
C ARG A 104 -3.97 -3.87 3.08
N TYR A 105 -2.77 -4.47 3.00
CA TYR A 105 -2.11 -5.04 4.17
C TYR A 105 -1.09 -4.07 4.74
N PHE A 106 -1.02 -4.03 6.06
CA PHE A 106 -0.05 -3.23 6.80
C PHE A 106 1.23 -4.01 7.04
N ALA A 107 2.35 -3.34 6.87
CA ALA A 107 3.67 -3.90 7.12
C ALA A 107 4.09 -3.76 8.58
N VAL A 108 4.90 -4.69 9.05
CA VAL A 108 5.48 -4.70 10.39
C VAL A 108 7.00 -4.69 10.27
N ARG A 109 7.68 -3.86 11.05
CA ARG A 109 9.14 -3.76 11.09
C ARG A 109 9.68 -4.08 12.48
N LYS A 110 10.91 -4.57 12.54
CA LYS A 110 11.69 -4.69 13.75
C LYS A 110 12.22 -3.31 14.19
N ALA A 111 12.72 -3.21 15.41
CA ALA A 111 13.34 -1.99 15.94
C ALA A 111 14.57 -1.51 15.13
N ASP A 112 15.28 -2.43 14.44
CA ASP A 112 16.37 -2.11 13.52
C ASP A 112 15.93 -1.60 12.15
N GLY A 113 14.61 -1.48 11.92
CA GLY A 113 14.00 -1.03 10.68
C GLY A 113 13.82 -2.10 9.61
N THR A 114 14.28 -3.35 9.84
CA THR A 114 14.09 -4.45 8.88
C THR A 114 12.63 -4.92 8.86
N LEU A 115 12.14 -5.30 7.68
CA LEU A 115 10.78 -5.82 7.51
C LEU A 115 10.63 -7.18 8.22
N LEU A 116 9.57 -7.33 9.00
CA LEU A 116 9.20 -8.66 9.52
C LEU A 116 8.48 -9.47 8.43
N PRO A 117 8.64 -10.80 8.40
CA PRO A 117 7.93 -11.69 7.47
C PRO A 117 6.45 -11.85 7.85
N THR A 118 5.84 -10.74 8.27
CA THR A 118 4.45 -10.69 8.76
C THR A 118 3.77 -9.46 8.21
N TYR A 119 2.53 -9.63 7.79
CA TYR A 119 1.64 -8.52 7.46
C TYR A 119 0.39 -8.56 8.34
N LEU A 120 -0.29 -7.43 8.45
CA LEU A 120 -1.55 -7.31 9.18
C LEU A 120 -2.65 -6.93 8.20
N ASN A 121 -3.73 -7.71 8.19
CA ASN A 121 -4.92 -7.43 7.39
C ASN A 121 -6.06 -7.00 8.30
N VAL A 122 -6.70 -5.87 7.95
CA VAL A 122 -7.95 -5.44 8.58
C VAL A 122 -9.11 -6.09 7.85
N VAL A 123 -9.94 -6.79 8.59
CA VAL A 123 -11.11 -7.52 8.08
C VAL A 123 -12.36 -7.13 8.84
N ASN A 124 -13.51 -7.28 8.19
CA ASN A 124 -14.80 -6.95 8.76
C ASN A 124 -15.34 -8.01 9.73
N THR A 125 -14.74 -9.19 9.76
CA THR A 125 -15.09 -10.28 10.68
C THR A 125 -13.91 -11.22 10.87
N ALA A 126 -13.73 -11.74 12.06
CA ALA A 126 -12.71 -12.73 12.41
C ALA A 126 -13.34 -14.07 12.89
N LEU A 127 -14.48 -14.47 12.35
CA LEU A 127 -15.14 -15.73 12.69
C LEU A 127 -14.29 -16.97 12.35
N ALA A 128 -13.40 -16.87 11.37
CA ALA A 128 -12.51 -17.95 10.97
C ALA A 128 -11.11 -17.38 10.59
N PRO A 129 -10.34 -16.85 11.57
CA PRO A 129 -9.10 -16.10 11.30
C PRO A 129 -8.07 -16.95 10.54
N ASP A 130 -7.89 -18.22 10.87
CA ASP A 130 -6.95 -19.11 10.18
C ASP A 130 -7.29 -19.32 8.70
N LYS A 131 -8.60 -19.43 8.39
CA LYS A 131 -9.06 -19.57 7.00
C LYS A 131 -8.82 -18.27 6.22
N ILE A 132 -9.06 -17.14 6.87
CA ILE A 132 -8.80 -15.81 6.29
C ILE A 132 -7.31 -15.67 6.02
N ALA A 133 -6.45 -15.92 7.01
CA ALA A 133 -4.99 -15.84 6.88
C ALA A 133 -4.48 -16.72 5.72
N LYS A 134 -4.87 -17.99 5.67
CA LYS A 134 -4.49 -18.91 4.57
C LYS A 134 -4.93 -18.41 3.19
N GLY A 135 -6.13 -17.83 3.09
CA GLY A 135 -6.62 -17.24 1.86
C GLY A 135 -5.76 -16.06 1.41
N ASN A 136 -5.48 -15.16 2.34
CA ASN A 136 -4.67 -13.96 2.12
C ASN A 136 -3.22 -14.29 1.77
N ASP A 137 -2.58 -15.23 2.49
CA ASP A 137 -1.23 -15.71 2.21
C ASP A 137 -1.10 -16.25 0.78
N ARG A 138 -2.12 -16.98 0.32
CA ARG A 138 -2.14 -17.50 -1.05
C ARG A 138 -2.17 -16.38 -2.09
N VAL A 139 -3.01 -15.36 -1.88
CA VAL A 139 -3.12 -14.22 -2.80
C VAL A 139 -1.84 -13.40 -2.78
N LEU A 140 -1.32 -13.08 -1.59
CA LEU A 140 -0.07 -12.32 -1.45
C LEU A 140 1.09 -13.04 -2.11
N ARG A 141 1.20 -14.36 -1.93
CA ARG A 141 2.24 -15.18 -2.57
C ARG A 141 2.21 -15.05 -4.10
N ALA A 142 1.04 -15.08 -4.72
CA ALA A 142 0.90 -14.90 -6.17
C ALA A 142 1.39 -13.51 -6.60
N ARG A 143 0.98 -12.46 -5.89
CA ARG A 143 1.39 -11.08 -6.19
C ARG A 143 2.89 -10.84 -6.01
N LEU A 144 3.47 -11.40 -4.94
CA LEU A 144 4.93 -11.31 -4.72
C LEU A 144 5.72 -12.12 -5.73
N ALA A 145 5.19 -13.23 -6.24
CA ALA A 145 5.81 -13.99 -7.31
C ALA A 145 5.86 -13.19 -8.62
N ASP A 146 4.77 -12.50 -8.96
CA ASP A 146 4.72 -11.59 -10.11
C ASP A 146 5.75 -10.45 -9.94
N ALA A 147 5.77 -9.81 -8.78
CA ALA A 147 6.73 -8.74 -8.48
C ALA A 147 8.19 -9.25 -8.56
N GLN A 148 8.47 -10.44 -8.01
CA GLN A 148 9.79 -11.05 -8.09
C GLN A 148 10.22 -11.32 -9.53
N PHE A 149 9.31 -11.78 -10.37
CA PHE A 149 9.56 -11.95 -11.81
C PHE A 149 9.90 -10.60 -12.45
N PHE A 150 9.10 -9.55 -12.24
CA PHE A 150 9.35 -8.23 -12.83
C PHE A 150 10.67 -7.63 -12.36
N VAL A 151 10.99 -7.69 -11.07
CA VAL A 151 12.28 -7.21 -10.55
C VAL A 151 13.46 -7.96 -11.19
N ARG A 152 13.34 -9.28 -11.39
CA ARG A 152 14.39 -10.07 -12.04
C ARG A 152 14.56 -9.69 -13.52
N GLU A 153 13.48 -9.49 -14.25
CA GLU A 153 13.53 -9.06 -15.66
C GLU A 153 14.11 -7.65 -15.78
N ASP A 154 13.68 -6.71 -14.91
CA ASP A 154 14.19 -5.35 -14.91
C ASP A 154 15.69 -5.27 -14.62
N ARG A 155 16.21 -6.14 -13.74
CA ARG A 155 17.65 -6.21 -13.41
C ARG A 155 18.52 -6.71 -14.57
N LYS A 156 17.95 -7.38 -15.58
CA LYS A 156 18.69 -7.83 -16.78
C LYS A 156 18.98 -6.68 -17.76
N ILE A 157 18.23 -5.60 -17.66
CA ILE A 157 18.31 -4.48 -18.61
C ILE A 157 19.11 -3.35 -17.99
N GLN A 158 20.17 -2.92 -18.67
CA GLN A 158 20.94 -1.76 -18.21
C GLN A 158 20.09 -0.50 -18.27
N LEU A 159 20.12 0.30 -17.20
CA LEU A 159 19.29 1.48 -17.04
C LEU A 159 19.39 2.45 -18.22
N GLY A 160 20.59 2.74 -18.69
CA GLY A 160 20.82 3.65 -19.81
C GLY A 160 20.22 3.19 -21.16
N SER A 161 20.05 1.89 -21.39
CA SER A 161 19.44 1.38 -22.61
C SER A 161 17.94 1.64 -22.71
N ARG A 162 17.29 1.99 -21.60
CA ARG A 162 15.86 2.33 -21.55
C ARG A 162 15.53 3.70 -22.12
N ILE A 163 16.54 4.58 -22.29
CA ILE A 163 16.34 5.94 -22.83
C ILE A 163 15.60 5.91 -24.17
N ALA A 164 16.00 5.02 -25.07
CA ALA A 164 15.39 4.90 -26.40
C ALA A 164 13.90 4.49 -26.33
N ARG A 165 13.50 3.74 -25.33
CA ARG A 165 12.09 3.31 -25.16
C ARG A 165 11.20 4.46 -24.68
N LEU A 166 11.74 5.42 -23.94
CA LEU A 166 11.01 6.60 -23.51
C LEU A 166 10.60 7.52 -24.65
N ASP A 167 11.20 7.36 -25.83
CA ASP A 167 10.75 8.04 -27.05
C ASP A 167 9.38 7.53 -27.53
N GLN A 168 8.98 6.34 -27.14
CA GLN A 168 7.67 5.75 -27.43
C GLN A 168 6.60 6.11 -26.38
N VAL A 169 7.01 6.61 -25.22
CA VAL A 169 6.07 6.97 -24.13
C VAL A 169 5.59 8.40 -24.35
N THR A 170 4.31 8.58 -24.61
CA THR A 170 3.71 9.89 -24.80
C THR A 170 3.70 10.68 -23.48
N PHE A 171 4.35 11.83 -23.45
CA PHE A 171 4.24 12.77 -22.32
C PHE A 171 2.98 13.63 -22.46
N GLN A 172 2.82 14.28 -23.58
CA GLN A 172 1.65 15.10 -23.90
C GLN A 172 1.61 15.34 -25.41
N ALA A 173 0.42 15.31 -26.01
CA ALA A 173 0.24 15.35 -27.48
C ALA A 173 1.00 16.52 -28.18
N LYS A 174 1.00 17.71 -27.57
CA LYS A 174 1.68 18.90 -28.13
C LYS A 174 3.15 19.03 -27.72
N LEU A 175 3.59 18.34 -26.66
CA LEU A 175 4.95 18.44 -26.10
C LEU A 175 5.82 17.23 -26.44
N GLY A 176 5.23 16.21 -27.07
CA GLY A 176 5.92 15.02 -27.53
C GLY A 176 6.08 13.95 -26.46
N SER A 177 7.13 13.14 -26.60
CA SER A 177 7.40 11.97 -25.74
C SER A 177 8.10 12.34 -24.43
N VAL A 178 8.13 11.38 -23.48
CA VAL A 178 8.94 11.48 -22.25
C VAL A 178 10.43 11.62 -22.62
N GLY A 179 10.92 10.90 -23.64
CA GLY A 179 12.28 11.03 -24.12
C GLY A 179 12.59 12.45 -24.61
N ALA A 180 11.67 13.08 -25.37
CA ALA A 180 11.83 14.47 -25.79
C ALA A 180 11.85 15.43 -24.59
N LYS A 181 11.01 15.18 -23.56
CA LYS A 181 11.04 15.95 -22.31
C LYS A 181 12.36 15.82 -21.58
N ILE A 182 12.90 14.60 -21.45
CA ILE A 182 14.17 14.34 -20.76
C ILE A 182 15.33 15.08 -21.44
N ARG A 183 15.38 15.12 -22.77
CA ARG A 183 16.41 15.88 -23.49
C ARG A 183 16.34 17.38 -23.24
N ARG A 184 15.14 17.94 -23.08
CA ARG A 184 14.99 19.36 -22.67
C ARG A 184 15.45 19.57 -21.23
N VAL A 185 15.16 18.60 -20.33
CA VAL A 185 15.65 18.64 -18.94
C VAL A 185 17.18 18.56 -18.88
N ASP A 186 17.79 17.68 -19.69
CA ASP A 186 19.26 17.60 -19.82
C ASP A 186 19.89 18.93 -20.26
N GLN A 187 19.33 19.58 -21.29
CA GLN A 187 19.81 20.89 -21.74
C GLN A 187 19.77 21.95 -20.62
N LEU A 188 18.65 21.99 -19.87
CA LEU A 188 18.50 22.89 -18.73
C LEU A 188 19.47 22.56 -17.60
N ALA A 189 19.62 21.28 -17.27
CA ALA A 189 20.51 20.80 -16.21
C ALA A 189 21.98 21.19 -16.52
N ARG A 190 22.43 20.99 -17.77
CA ARG A 190 23.76 21.42 -18.23
C ARG A 190 23.97 22.93 -18.11
N ALA A 191 22.97 23.73 -18.47
CA ALA A 191 23.03 25.17 -18.39
C ALA A 191 23.10 25.71 -16.95
N LEU A 192 22.39 25.07 -16.03
CA LEU A 192 22.28 25.47 -14.61
C LEU A 192 23.40 24.90 -13.72
N ALA A 193 24.04 23.82 -14.13
CA ALA A 193 25.04 23.11 -13.33
C ALA A 193 26.18 24.01 -12.82
N PRO A 194 26.78 24.91 -13.65
CA PRO A 194 27.84 25.81 -13.19
C PRO A 194 27.39 26.77 -12.09
N ALA A 195 26.17 27.32 -12.21
CA ALA A 195 25.60 28.23 -11.22
C ALA A 195 25.26 27.51 -9.89
N ALA A 196 24.97 26.20 -9.95
CA ALA A 196 24.72 25.36 -8.79
C ALA A 196 26.01 24.77 -8.19
N GLY A 197 27.18 25.00 -8.77
CA GLY A 197 28.47 24.47 -8.30
C GLY A 197 28.59 22.94 -8.45
N VAL A 198 27.88 22.34 -9.41
CA VAL A 198 27.93 20.89 -9.69
C VAL A 198 28.52 20.59 -11.05
N SER A 199 29.06 19.36 -11.23
CA SER A 199 29.59 18.94 -12.55
C SER A 199 28.47 18.89 -13.59
N VAL A 200 28.75 19.43 -14.77
CA VAL A 200 27.85 19.42 -15.94
C VAL A 200 27.55 17.98 -16.37
N GLU A 201 28.57 17.10 -16.33
CA GLU A 201 28.46 15.68 -16.68
C GLU A 201 27.52 14.94 -15.73
N LEU A 202 27.68 15.17 -14.41
CA LEU A 202 26.81 14.56 -13.38
C LEU A 202 25.38 15.06 -13.52
N ALA A 203 25.18 16.36 -13.67
CA ALA A 203 23.86 16.96 -13.87
C ALA A 203 23.14 16.38 -15.10
N SER A 204 23.89 16.23 -16.21
CA SER A 204 23.38 15.59 -17.43
C SER A 204 23.01 14.12 -17.22
N GLN A 205 23.90 13.35 -16.58
CA GLN A 205 23.66 11.94 -16.32
C GLN A 205 22.39 11.74 -15.48
N VAL A 206 22.24 12.52 -14.41
CA VAL A 206 21.05 12.48 -13.57
C VAL A 206 19.80 12.86 -14.35
N ALA A 207 19.87 13.93 -15.17
CA ALA A 207 18.74 14.38 -15.99
C ALA A 207 18.29 13.31 -17.00
N LEU A 208 19.23 12.62 -17.63
CA LEU A 208 18.93 11.56 -18.60
C LEU A 208 18.34 10.29 -17.95
N LEU A 209 18.72 9.99 -16.70
CA LEU A 209 18.30 8.78 -16.00
C LEU A 209 17.08 8.98 -15.11
N CYS A 210 16.65 10.21 -14.81
CA CYS A 210 15.65 10.52 -13.80
C CYS A 210 14.23 9.99 -14.06
N LYS A 211 13.95 9.43 -15.23
CA LYS A 211 12.65 8.88 -15.64
C LYS A 211 12.75 7.47 -16.23
N MET A 212 13.86 6.76 -15.98
CA MET A 212 14.04 5.40 -16.49
C MET A 212 13.13 4.38 -15.83
N ASP A 213 12.63 4.69 -14.64
CA ASP A 213 11.62 3.93 -13.91
C ASP A 213 10.33 3.75 -14.73
N LEU A 214 9.96 4.70 -15.57
CA LEU A 214 8.77 4.63 -16.41
C LEU A 214 8.81 3.53 -17.50
N ASP A 215 9.93 2.88 -17.74
CA ASP A 215 10.05 1.72 -18.63
C ASP A 215 10.26 0.42 -17.82
N ALA A 216 10.22 0.49 -16.50
CA ALA A 216 10.40 -0.69 -15.65
C ALA A 216 9.10 -1.49 -15.56
N LEU A 217 9.22 -2.83 -15.66
CA LEU A 217 8.08 -3.74 -15.57
C LEU A 217 7.40 -3.72 -14.19
N ILE A 218 8.17 -3.40 -13.14
CA ILE A 218 7.64 -3.33 -11.78
C ILE A 218 6.73 -2.11 -11.54
N VAL A 219 6.79 -1.10 -12.42
CA VAL A 219 6.02 0.15 -12.28
C VAL A 219 4.65 0.07 -12.96
N PHE A 220 4.41 -0.91 -13.83
CA PHE A 220 3.15 -1.10 -14.57
C PHE A 220 2.23 -2.14 -13.93
#